data_71bed277ad68e7568e0e89f0b562c277
#
_entry.id   71bed277ad68e7568e0e89f0b562c277
#
_cell.length_a   1.000
_cell.length_b   1.000
_cell.length_c   1.000
_cell.angle_alpha   90.00
_cell.angle_beta   90.00
_cell.angle_gamma   90.00
#
_symmetry.space_group_name_H-M   'P 1'
#
loop_
_entity.id
_entity.type
_entity.pdbx_description
1 polymer ?
#
loop_
_entity_poly.entity_id
_entity_poly.type
_entity_poly.pdbx_seq_one_letter_code
_entity_poly.pdbx_strand_id
1 'polypeptide(L)'
;QRQMCIRDSSYTRRALDDYGMIRSGERIAVGVSAGKDSLTLLCALARLRQFYPIPFELSAITVDMGFGGVPGDYSGIRDLCRRLAIPYRVVPSDIAEIVFGIRKEQNPCSLCAKMRRGALHSAAREDGCTAVALGHHFDDVVETFMLNLFYEGRIGCFSPVTELSRTGIRLIRPLIYVPEKEIRAYAAAEALPVVPSACPANEHTERENMKQLLRTLERNNRGLRHRIFGAMQRGRVDGFCLPGRRDIRFPEPEEEHDEEDTP
;
A
#
# COMPACT_ATOMS: atom_id res chain seq x y z
N GLN A 1 21.75 10.98 11.17
CA GLN A 1 20.91 11.16 9.95
C GLN A 1 21.20 10.12 8.85
N ARG A 2 22.49 9.83 8.51
CA ARG A 2 22.84 8.83 7.47
C ARG A 2 22.37 7.39 7.77
N GLN A 3 22.32 6.96 9.03
CA GLN A 3 21.99 5.57 9.39
C GLN A 3 20.49 5.25 9.25
N MET A 4 19.58 6.18 9.55
CA MET A 4 18.15 5.96 9.44
C MET A 4 17.69 5.87 7.97
N CYS A 5 18.22 6.74 7.11
CA CYS A 5 17.96 6.68 5.67
C CYS A 5 18.39 5.36 4.98
N ILE A 6 19.43 4.69 5.51
CA ILE A 6 19.96 3.43 4.91
C ILE A 6 19.06 2.23 5.25
N ARG A 7 18.48 2.17 6.46
CA ARG A 7 17.61 1.05 6.87
C ARG A 7 16.30 1.03 6.09
N ASP A 8 15.63 2.17 5.97
CA ASP A 8 14.34 2.25 5.23
C ASP A 8 14.53 1.94 3.74
N SER A 9 15.60 2.44 3.14
CA SER A 9 15.96 2.11 1.76
C SER A 9 16.28 0.62 1.60
N SER A 10 16.92 -0.02 2.60
CA SER A 10 17.28 -1.45 2.53
C SER A 10 16.06 -2.36 2.65
N TYR A 11 15.12 -2.06 3.54
CA TYR A 11 13.86 -2.81 3.66
C TYR A 11 13.00 -2.65 2.41
N THR A 12 12.85 -1.42 1.92
CA THR A 12 12.10 -1.14 0.70
C THR A 12 12.74 -1.83 -0.50
N ARG A 13 14.06 -1.70 -0.69
CA ARG A 13 14.79 -2.40 -1.74
C ARG A 13 14.60 -3.91 -1.68
N ARG A 14 14.72 -4.48 -0.49
CA ARG A 14 14.50 -5.91 -0.29
C ARG A 14 13.09 -6.34 -0.70
N ALA A 15 12.06 -5.57 -0.37
CA ALA A 15 10.69 -5.86 -0.82
C ALA A 15 10.58 -5.80 -2.35
N LEU A 16 11.20 -4.79 -2.99
CA LEU A 16 11.24 -4.69 -4.45
C LEU A 16 11.90 -5.92 -5.08
N ASP A 17 13.03 -6.37 -4.53
CA ASP A 17 13.80 -7.50 -5.02
C ASP A 17 13.07 -8.84 -4.77
N ASP A 18 12.58 -9.08 -3.55
CA ASP A 18 11.96 -10.35 -3.15
C ASP A 18 10.65 -10.62 -3.93
N TYR A 19 9.90 -9.58 -4.27
CA TYR A 19 8.61 -9.71 -4.96
C TYR A 19 8.63 -9.24 -6.43
N GLY A 20 9.79 -8.91 -6.98
CA GLY A 20 9.91 -8.47 -8.37
C GLY A 20 9.00 -7.29 -8.71
N MET A 21 8.94 -6.28 -7.80
CA MET A 21 7.96 -5.20 -7.89
C MET A 21 8.24 -4.19 -9.02
N ILE A 22 9.45 -4.13 -9.55
CA ILE A 22 9.86 -3.18 -10.59
C ILE A 22 10.13 -3.93 -11.90
N ARG A 23 9.57 -3.43 -12.99
CA ARG A 23 9.88 -3.86 -14.36
C ARG A 23 10.70 -2.78 -15.07
N SER A 24 11.56 -3.20 -15.98
CA SER A 24 12.47 -2.26 -16.69
C SER A 24 11.69 -1.24 -17.53
N GLY A 25 12.06 0.04 -17.39
CA GLY A 25 11.43 1.14 -18.13
C GLY A 25 10.00 1.49 -17.69
N GLU A 26 9.53 0.91 -16.58
CA GLU A 26 8.17 1.10 -16.07
C GLU A 26 7.99 2.48 -15.47
N ARG A 27 6.83 3.09 -15.71
CA ARG A 27 6.38 4.29 -14.99
C ARG A 27 5.42 3.88 -13.87
N ILE A 28 5.75 4.30 -12.64
CA ILE A 28 5.03 3.92 -11.41
C ILE A 28 4.37 5.15 -10.82
N ALA A 29 3.06 5.11 -10.65
CA ALA A 29 2.34 6.11 -9.88
C ALA A 29 2.44 5.82 -8.39
N VAL A 30 2.90 6.76 -7.59
CA VAL A 30 2.82 6.69 -6.13
C VAL A 30 1.49 7.32 -5.68
N GLY A 31 0.63 6.52 -5.06
CA GLY A 31 -0.62 7.02 -4.46
C GLY A 31 -0.30 7.79 -3.17
N VAL A 32 -0.34 9.12 -3.24
CA VAL A 32 -0.03 10.01 -2.12
C VAL A 32 -1.31 10.41 -1.41
N SER A 33 -1.57 9.80 -0.24
CA SER A 33 -2.75 10.11 0.60
C SER A 33 -2.53 11.28 1.55
N ALA A 34 -1.41 11.99 1.44
CA ALA A 34 -0.95 13.03 2.34
C ALA A 34 -0.60 12.56 3.78
N GLY A 35 -0.72 11.27 4.06
CA GLY A 35 -0.26 10.67 5.32
C GLY A 35 1.23 10.30 5.28
N LYS A 36 1.83 10.14 6.48
CA LYS A 36 3.24 9.80 6.68
C LYS A 36 3.73 8.61 5.83
N ASP A 37 2.89 7.56 5.69
CA ASP A 37 3.27 6.31 5.02
C ASP A 37 3.46 6.52 3.52
N SER A 38 2.52 7.22 2.88
CA SER A 38 2.57 7.52 1.45
C SER A 38 3.69 8.50 1.08
N LEU A 39 3.97 9.47 1.95
CA LEU A 39 5.07 10.41 1.76
C LEU A 39 6.42 9.73 1.96
N THR A 40 6.55 8.85 2.96
CA THR A 40 7.75 8.02 3.14
C THR A 40 7.98 7.11 1.92
N LEU A 41 6.93 6.48 1.40
CA LEU A 41 7.01 5.68 0.17
C LEU A 41 7.54 6.50 -1.01
N LEU A 42 6.99 7.70 -1.21
CA LEU A 42 7.42 8.61 -2.28
C LEU A 42 8.90 8.93 -2.18
N CYS A 43 9.39 9.31 -0.99
CA CYS A 43 10.79 9.62 -0.75
C CYS A 43 11.70 8.39 -0.92
N ALA A 44 11.28 7.22 -0.43
CA ALA A 44 12.03 5.98 -0.55
C ALA A 44 12.22 5.56 -2.01
N LEU A 45 11.14 5.60 -2.82
CA LEU A 45 11.21 5.28 -4.25
C LEU A 45 12.00 6.33 -5.04
N ALA A 46 11.83 7.63 -4.73
CA ALA A 46 12.61 8.70 -5.34
C ALA A 46 14.12 8.52 -5.14
N ARG A 47 14.51 8.10 -3.94
CA ARG A 47 15.90 7.81 -3.62
C ARG A 47 16.39 6.55 -4.33
N LEU A 48 15.61 5.45 -4.28
CA LEU A 48 15.97 4.18 -4.92
C LEU A 48 16.11 4.34 -6.44
N ARG A 49 15.27 5.14 -7.10
CA ARG A 49 15.35 5.42 -8.54
C ARG A 49 16.76 5.82 -9.01
N GLN A 50 17.55 6.44 -8.14
CA GLN A 50 18.88 6.95 -8.49
C GLN A 50 19.96 5.85 -8.64
N PHE A 51 19.76 4.71 -7.97
CA PHE A 51 20.79 3.64 -7.91
C PHE A 51 20.23 2.22 -7.98
N TYR A 52 18.90 2.07 -8.18
CA TYR A 52 18.30 0.75 -8.36
C TYR A 52 18.72 0.17 -9.72
N PRO A 53 19.10 -1.11 -9.79
CA PRO A 53 19.67 -1.69 -11.03
C PRO A 53 18.68 -1.76 -12.18
N ILE A 54 17.37 -1.74 -11.89
CA ILE A 54 16.31 -1.75 -12.91
C ILE A 54 15.77 -0.32 -13.01
N PRO A 55 15.92 0.38 -14.16
CA PRO A 55 15.45 1.75 -14.33
C PRO A 55 13.92 1.82 -14.31
N PHE A 56 13.38 2.83 -13.64
CA PHE A 56 11.96 3.14 -13.60
C PHE A 56 11.71 4.64 -13.42
N GLU A 57 10.54 5.09 -13.82
CA GLU A 57 10.08 6.46 -13.63
C GLU A 57 9.02 6.54 -12.53
N LEU A 58 8.85 7.73 -11.96
CA LEU A 58 7.86 8.00 -10.92
C LEU A 58 6.92 9.13 -11.32
N SER A 59 5.64 8.98 -10.95
CA SER A 59 4.64 10.03 -10.90
C SER A 59 3.98 9.99 -9.52
N ALA A 60 3.58 11.12 -8.96
CA ALA A 60 2.88 11.20 -7.69
C ALA A 60 1.45 11.67 -7.90
N ILE A 61 0.46 10.96 -7.35
CA ILE A 61 -0.96 11.25 -7.54
C ILE A 61 -1.66 11.31 -6.19
N THR A 62 -2.34 12.42 -5.90
CA THR A 62 -3.26 12.58 -4.78
C THR A 62 -4.68 12.62 -5.30
N VAL A 63 -5.56 11.79 -4.76
CA VAL A 63 -7.01 11.93 -4.96
C VAL A 63 -7.54 12.81 -3.85
N ASP A 64 -8.00 14.01 -4.20
CA ASP A 64 -8.67 14.91 -3.27
C ASP A 64 -10.10 14.40 -3.03
N MET A 65 -10.41 14.13 -1.78
CA MET A 65 -11.69 13.53 -1.41
C MET A 65 -12.87 14.53 -1.42
N GLY A 66 -12.59 15.86 -1.47
CA GLY A 66 -13.61 16.89 -1.45
C GLY A 66 -14.31 17.06 -0.08
N PHE A 67 -13.63 16.77 1.04
CA PHE A 67 -14.20 16.99 2.36
C PHE A 67 -14.57 18.46 2.60
N GLY A 68 -15.81 18.70 3.03
CA GLY A 68 -16.31 20.03 3.29
C GLY A 68 -16.53 20.91 2.05
N GLY A 69 -16.46 20.33 0.83
CA GLY A 69 -16.65 21.06 -0.42
C GLY A 69 -15.50 22.03 -0.77
N VAL A 70 -14.37 21.94 -0.07
CA VAL A 70 -13.20 22.79 -0.29
C VAL A 70 -12.01 21.91 -0.71
N PRO A 71 -11.26 22.29 -1.74
CA PRO A 71 -10.03 21.59 -2.13
C PRO A 71 -9.04 21.55 -0.97
N GLY A 72 -8.40 20.38 -0.77
CA GLY A 72 -7.36 20.24 0.25
C GLY A 72 -6.11 21.06 -0.09
N ASP A 73 -5.39 21.53 0.93
CA ASP A 73 -4.08 22.15 0.73
C ASP A 73 -2.97 21.09 0.61
N TYR A 74 -2.46 20.94 -0.59
CA TYR A 74 -1.36 20.03 -0.94
C TYR A 74 -0.09 20.79 -1.35
N SER A 75 0.04 22.06 -0.99
CA SER A 75 1.18 22.92 -1.36
C SER A 75 2.52 22.32 -0.89
N GLY A 76 2.61 21.86 0.36
CA GLY A 76 3.81 21.22 0.90
C GLY A 76 4.19 19.93 0.15
N ILE A 77 3.19 19.15 -0.31
CA ILE A 77 3.43 17.95 -1.10
C ILE A 77 3.93 18.30 -2.50
N ARG A 78 3.36 19.35 -3.10
CA ARG A 78 3.81 19.86 -4.41
C ARG A 78 5.27 20.30 -4.35
N ASP A 79 5.65 20.99 -3.28
CA ASP A 79 7.03 21.43 -3.08
C ASP A 79 7.98 20.26 -2.83
N LEU A 80 7.56 19.24 -2.09
CA LEU A 80 8.30 17.99 -1.92
C LEU A 80 8.53 17.30 -3.29
N CYS A 81 7.48 17.12 -4.08
CA CYS A 81 7.58 16.50 -5.40
C CYS A 81 8.50 17.29 -6.35
N ARG A 82 8.46 18.63 -6.29
CA ARG A 82 9.37 19.50 -7.06
C ARG A 82 10.83 19.27 -6.66
N ARG A 83 11.13 19.20 -5.35
CA ARG A 83 12.48 18.89 -4.86
C ARG A 83 12.97 17.51 -5.27
N LEU A 84 12.06 16.53 -5.36
CA LEU A 84 12.37 15.16 -5.78
C LEU A 84 12.40 14.98 -7.30
N ALA A 85 12.11 16.03 -8.09
CA ALA A 85 11.93 15.97 -9.53
C ALA A 85 10.95 14.87 -9.97
N ILE A 86 9.76 14.83 -9.31
CA ILE A 86 8.67 13.90 -9.60
C ILE A 86 7.44 14.69 -10.05
N PRO A 87 6.85 14.39 -11.22
CA PRO A 87 5.57 14.94 -11.62
C PRO A 87 4.50 14.69 -10.56
N TYR A 88 3.70 15.71 -10.25
CA TYR A 88 2.66 15.61 -9.23
C TYR A 88 1.32 16.10 -9.75
N ARG A 89 0.30 15.26 -9.55
CA ARG A 89 -1.09 15.54 -9.95
C ARG A 89 -2.03 15.39 -8.75
N VAL A 90 -2.93 16.37 -8.59
CA VAL A 90 -4.09 16.28 -7.69
C VAL A 90 -5.31 16.00 -8.55
N VAL A 91 -6.05 14.95 -8.20
CA VAL A 91 -7.29 14.54 -8.85
C VAL A 91 -8.45 14.97 -7.95
N PRO A 92 -9.23 15.98 -8.32
CA PRO A 92 -10.41 16.37 -7.56
C PRO A 92 -11.47 15.27 -7.66
N SER A 93 -12.24 15.08 -6.58
CA SER A 93 -13.35 14.14 -6.58
C SER A 93 -14.43 14.52 -5.58
N ASP A 94 -15.65 14.06 -5.83
CA ASP A 94 -16.82 14.25 -4.97
C ASP A 94 -17.05 13.04 -4.04
N ILE A 95 -15.99 12.27 -3.75
CA ILE A 95 -16.09 11.00 -3.02
C ILE A 95 -16.66 11.22 -1.63
N ALA A 96 -16.23 12.27 -0.92
CA ALA A 96 -16.74 12.57 0.41
C ALA A 96 -18.24 12.89 0.38
N GLU A 97 -18.70 13.70 -0.56
CA GLU A 97 -20.12 14.01 -0.74
C GLU A 97 -20.93 12.75 -1.06
N ILE A 98 -20.47 11.93 -1.99
CA ILE A 98 -21.14 10.70 -2.38
C ILE A 98 -21.26 9.74 -1.20
N VAL A 99 -20.17 9.51 -0.47
CA VAL A 99 -20.11 8.50 0.60
C VAL A 99 -20.86 8.95 1.85
N PHE A 100 -20.65 10.18 2.29
CA PHE A 100 -21.17 10.69 3.57
C PHE A 100 -22.46 11.51 3.43
N GLY A 101 -22.62 12.21 2.30
CA GLY A 101 -23.81 13.05 2.03
C GLY A 101 -24.95 12.28 1.38
N ILE A 102 -24.69 11.62 0.26
CA ILE A 102 -25.71 11.01 -0.58
C ILE A 102 -26.03 9.58 -0.14
N ARG A 103 -25.01 8.70 -0.09
CA ARG A 103 -25.20 7.27 0.16
C ARG A 103 -25.46 6.95 1.63
N LYS A 104 -24.84 7.67 2.55
CA LYS A 104 -24.95 7.47 4.02
C LYS A 104 -24.79 6.00 4.41
N GLU A 105 -23.80 5.35 3.84
CA GLU A 105 -23.51 3.92 4.04
C GLU A 105 -23.22 3.62 5.51
N GLN A 106 -23.70 2.48 6.01
CA GLN A 106 -23.37 2.00 7.35
C GLN A 106 -21.86 1.73 7.51
N ASN A 107 -21.20 1.29 6.42
CA ASN A 107 -19.74 1.12 6.37
C ASN A 107 -19.12 2.03 5.27
N PRO A 108 -18.99 3.33 5.53
CA PRO A 108 -18.54 4.29 4.54
C PRO A 108 -17.10 4.04 4.08
N CYS A 109 -16.26 3.43 4.92
CA CYS A 109 -14.85 3.18 4.61
C CYS A 109 -14.65 2.25 3.42
N SER A 110 -15.51 1.24 3.25
CA SER A 110 -15.42 0.28 2.14
C SER A 110 -15.69 0.96 0.80
N LEU A 111 -16.80 1.71 0.70
CA LEU A 111 -17.17 2.44 -0.51
C LEU A 111 -16.12 3.53 -0.83
N CYS A 112 -15.72 4.31 0.17
CA CYS A 112 -14.69 5.33 0.05
C CYS A 112 -13.37 4.75 -0.51
N ALA A 113 -12.89 3.64 0.06
CA ALA A 113 -11.67 2.98 -0.41
C ALA A 113 -11.80 2.46 -1.86
N LYS A 114 -12.97 1.94 -2.24
CA LYS A 114 -13.26 1.48 -3.61
C LYS A 114 -13.21 2.63 -4.61
N MET A 115 -13.91 3.72 -4.31
CA MET A 115 -13.98 4.89 -5.19
C MET A 115 -12.61 5.57 -5.33
N ARG A 116 -11.90 5.78 -4.20
CA ARG A 116 -10.56 6.36 -4.20
C ARG A 116 -9.56 5.54 -5.02
N ARG A 117 -9.60 4.19 -4.89
CA ARG A 117 -8.78 3.31 -5.72
C ARG A 117 -9.12 3.45 -7.20
N GLY A 118 -10.41 3.49 -7.55
CA GLY A 118 -10.86 3.70 -8.93
C GLY A 118 -10.30 4.99 -9.52
N ALA A 119 -10.46 6.12 -8.84
CA ALA A 119 -9.95 7.42 -9.27
C ALA A 119 -8.41 7.42 -9.43
N LEU A 120 -7.69 6.84 -8.46
CA LEU A 120 -6.22 6.71 -8.52
C LEU A 120 -5.76 5.88 -9.73
N HIS A 121 -6.42 4.74 -9.99
CA HIS A 121 -6.06 3.86 -11.10
C HIS A 121 -6.36 4.52 -12.46
N SER A 122 -7.47 5.24 -12.58
CA SER A 122 -7.80 5.98 -13.81
C SER A 122 -6.75 7.05 -14.10
N ALA A 123 -6.42 7.87 -13.09
CA ALA A 123 -5.41 8.90 -13.23
C ALA A 123 -4.01 8.33 -13.55
N ALA A 124 -3.63 7.22 -12.91
CA ALA A 124 -2.37 6.55 -13.20
C ALA A 124 -2.28 6.08 -14.66
N ARG A 125 -3.36 5.51 -15.21
CA ARG A 125 -3.43 5.11 -16.61
C ARG A 125 -3.34 6.29 -17.57
N GLU A 126 -4.05 7.37 -17.26
CA GLU A 126 -3.98 8.61 -18.05
C GLU A 126 -2.56 9.18 -18.09
N ASP A 127 -1.81 9.07 -16.99
CA ASP A 127 -0.41 9.48 -16.89
C ASP A 127 0.57 8.46 -17.51
N GLY A 128 0.07 7.39 -18.15
CA GLY A 128 0.88 6.34 -18.79
C GLY A 128 1.59 5.41 -17.79
N CYS A 129 1.13 5.35 -16.53
CA CYS A 129 1.69 4.43 -15.54
C CYS A 129 1.15 3.02 -15.69
N THR A 130 2.01 2.03 -15.54
CA THR A 130 1.68 0.60 -15.58
C THR A 130 1.60 -0.03 -14.19
N ALA A 131 2.12 0.66 -13.18
CA ALA A 131 2.02 0.25 -11.79
C ALA A 131 1.59 1.41 -10.87
N VAL A 132 0.95 1.05 -9.75
CA VAL A 132 0.62 1.96 -8.64
C VAL A 132 1.25 1.44 -7.37
N ALA A 133 2.08 2.26 -6.73
CA ALA A 133 2.69 1.99 -5.44
C ALA A 133 1.83 2.54 -4.31
N LEU A 134 1.56 1.70 -3.30
CA LEU A 134 0.75 2.01 -2.13
C LEU A 134 1.57 1.91 -0.85
N GLY A 135 1.34 2.83 0.09
CA GLY A 135 2.10 2.97 1.34
C GLY A 135 1.76 1.97 2.45
N HIS A 136 1.27 0.77 2.13
CA HIS A 136 1.05 -0.27 3.14
C HIS A 136 2.38 -0.77 3.66
N HIS A 137 2.51 -0.85 4.98
CA HIS A 137 3.75 -1.19 5.67
C HIS A 137 3.64 -2.51 6.46
N PHE A 138 4.71 -2.92 7.12
CA PHE A 138 4.82 -4.18 7.85
C PHE A 138 3.68 -4.39 8.87
N ASP A 139 3.36 -3.37 9.65
CA ASP A 139 2.31 -3.47 10.67
C ASP A 139 0.92 -3.61 10.02
N ASP A 140 0.65 -2.94 8.88
CA ASP A 140 -0.61 -3.09 8.12
C ASP A 140 -0.82 -4.54 7.65
N VAL A 141 0.26 -5.22 7.24
CA VAL A 141 0.19 -6.63 6.82
C VAL A 141 -0.27 -7.49 7.98
N VAL A 142 0.39 -7.36 9.14
CA VAL A 142 0.07 -8.16 10.33
C VAL A 142 -1.34 -7.83 10.83
N GLU A 143 -1.70 -6.55 10.91
CA GLU A 143 -3.02 -6.10 11.33
C GLU A 143 -4.13 -6.62 10.42
N THR A 144 -3.93 -6.55 9.09
CA THR A 144 -4.91 -7.03 8.12
C THR A 144 -5.07 -8.56 8.18
N PHE A 145 -3.97 -9.29 8.32
CA PHE A 145 -4.02 -10.74 8.48
C PHE A 145 -4.81 -11.14 9.73
N MET A 146 -4.55 -10.48 10.86
CA MET A 146 -5.25 -10.77 12.12
C MET A 146 -6.72 -10.35 12.09
N LEU A 147 -7.05 -9.23 11.41
CA LEU A 147 -8.43 -8.82 11.19
C LEU A 147 -9.21 -9.87 10.39
N ASN A 148 -8.63 -10.34 9.28
CA ASN A 148 -9.26 -11.38 8.47
C ASN A 148 -9.44 -12.68 9.26
N LEU A 149 -8.45 -13.05 10.08
CA LEU A 149 -8.51 -14.27 10.90
C LEU A 149 -9.59 -14.18 11.99
N PHE A 150 -9.68 -13.05 12.70
CA PHE A 150 -10.56 -12.91 13.87
C PHE A 150 -12.00 -12.52 13.52
N TYR A 151 -12.19 -11.67 12.50
CA TYR A 151 -13.51 -11.15 12.14
C TYR A 151 -14.13 -11.84 10.93
N GLU A 152 -13.30 -12.30 9.98
CA GLU A 152 -13.80 -12.96 8.76
C GLU A 152 -13.62 -14.48 8.78
N GLY A 153 -12.91 -15.05 9.80
CA GLY A 153 -12.59 -16.47 9.85
C GLY A 153 -11.75 -16.96 8.67
N ARG A 154 -10.98 -16.06 8.06
CA ARG A 154 -10.25 -16.32 6.81
C ARG A 154 -8.74 -16.14 6.99
N ILE A 155 -7.97 -17.11 6.52
CA ILE A 155 -6.52 -16.97 6.36
C ILE A 155 -6.28 -16.18 5.08
N GLY A 156 -5.91 -14.90 5.22
CA GLY A 156 -5.71 -14.04 4.06
C GLY A 156 -5.22 -12.64 4.43
N CYS A 157 -4.64 -11.95 3.42
CA CYS A 157 -4.16 -10.57 3.50
C CYS A 157 -4.26 -9.93 2.11
N PHE A 158 -3.87 -8.67 1.98
CA PHE A 158 -3.57 -8.11 0.67
C PHE A 158 -2.21 -8.62 0.16
N SER A 159 -2.07 -8.86 -1.13
CA SER A 159 -0.82 -9.36 -1.73
C SER A 159 0.26 -8.28 -1.81
N PRO A 160 1.56 -8.62 -1.74
CA PRO A 160 2.67 -7.69 -2.03
C PRO A 160 2.58 -7.05 -3.41
N VAL A 161 2.21 -7.85 -4.41
CA VAL A 161 1.94 -7.45 -5.79
C VAL A 161 0.57 -7.99 -6.20
N THR A 162 -0.25 -7.14 -6.83
CA THR A 162 -1.58 -7.53 -7.33
C THR A 162 -1.72 -7.10 -8.78
N GLU A 163 -1.96 -8.03 -9.69
CA GLU A 163 -2.29 -7.72 -11.08
C GLU A 163 -3.78 -7.42 -11.20
N LEU A 164 -4.12 -6.26 -11.76
CA LEU A 164 -5.51 -5.88 -12.01
C LEU A 164 -5.85 -6.10 -13.49
N SER A 165 -6.34 -7.28 -13.82
CA SER A 165 -6.62 -7.71 -15.20
C SER A 165 -7.50 -6.75 -16.00
N ARG A 166 -8.50 -6.13 -15.35
CA ARG A 166 -9.41 -5.16 -16.01
C ARG A 166 -8.75 -3.86 -16.43
N THR A 167 -7.74 -3.41 -15.71
CA THR A 167 -7.10 -2.11 -15.91
C THR A 167 -5.71 -2.21 -16.50
N GLY A 168 -5.11 -3.38 -16.50
CA GLY A 168 -3.73 -3.61 -16.86
C GLY A 168 -2.71 -2.98 -15.88
N ILE A 169 -3.19 -2.46 -14.74
CA ILE A 169 -2.35 -1.86 -13.70
C ILE A 169 -1.91 -2.92 -12.70
N ARG A 170 -0.67 -2.86 -12.30
CA ARG A 170 -0.13 -3.58 -11.15
C ARG A 170 -0.17 -2.73 -9.89
N LEU A 171 -0.62 -3.30 -8.78
CA LEU A 171 -0.45 -2.69 -7.45
C LEU A 171 0.78 -3.27 -6.80
N ILE A 172 1.65 -2.43 -6.28
CA ILE A 172 2.85 -2.83 -5.55
C ILE A 172 2.87 -2.18 -4.17
N ARG A 173 3.48 -2.84 -3.19
CA ARG A 173 3.53 -2.38 -1.79
C ARG A 173 4.97 -2.42 -1.25
N PRO A 174 5.80 -1.46 -1.64
CA PRO A 174 7.24 -1.50 -1.33
C PRO A 174 7.61 -1.41 0.15
N LEU A 175 6.70 -0.89 1.01
CA LEU A 175 6.96 -0.72 2.45
C LEU A 175 6.59 -1.93 3.31
N ILE A 176 6.19 -3.07 2.75
CA ILE A 176 5.70 -4.24 3.52
C ILE A 176 6.71 -4.83 4.51
N TYR A 177 7.99 -4.51 4.40
CA TYR A 177 9.03 -4.90 5.36
C TYR A 177 9.40 -3.77 6.33
N VAL A 178 8.91 -2.56 6.13
CA VAL A 178 9.24 -1.38 6.94
C VAL A 178 8.30 -1.29 8.13
N PRO A 179 8.77 -1.36 9.39
CA PRO A 179 7.94 -1.17 10.56
C PRO A 179 7.40 0.27 10.66
N GLU A 180 6.17 0.44 11.13
CA GLU A 180 5.53 1.76 11.31
C GLU A 180 6.40 2.73 12.13
N LYS A 181 7.10 2.24 13.13
CA LYS A 181 8.01 3.05 13.97
C LYS A 181 9.11 3.73 13.16
N GLU A 182 9.68 3.03 12.16
CA GLU A 182 10.71 3.56 11.29
C GLU A 182 10.13 4.65 10.37
N ILE A 183 8.93 4.42 9.84
CA ILE A 183 8.21 5.41 9.02
C ILE A 183 7.93 6.68 9.82
N ARG A 184 7.46 6.56 11.07
CA ARG A 184 7.23 7.71 11.94
C ARG A 184 8.51 8.49 12.22
N ALA A 185 9.58 7.77 12.55
CA ALA A 185 10.87 8.38 12.82
C ALA A 185 11.42 9.09 11.58
N TYR A 186 11.31 8.47 10.41
CA TYR A 186 11.71 9.08 9.14
C TYR A 186 10.89 10.32 8.80
N ALA A 187 9.56 10.23 8.89
CA ALA A 187 8.66 11.36 8.59
C ALA A 187 8.93 12.57 9.49
N ALA A 188 9.24 12.34 10.78
CA ALA A 188 9.60 13.40 11.72
C ALA A 188 10.98 13.99 11.41
N ALA A 189 11.98 13.15 11.13
CA ALA A 189 13.35 13.59 10.85
C ALA A 189 13.46 14.42 9.56
N GLU A 190 12.69 14.06 8.53
CA GLU A 190 12.66 14.75 7.23
C GLU A 190 11.61 15.87 7.18
N ALA A 191 10.90 16.12 8.29
CA ALA A 191 9.82 17.10 8.38
C ALA A 191 8.85 16.99 7.19
N LEU A 192 8.39 15.76 6.90
CA LEU A 192 7.50 15.52 5.76
C LEU A 192 6.19 16.31 5.91
N PRO A 193 5.65 16.89 4.84
CA PRO A 193 4.45 17.72 4.87
C PRO A 193 3.17 16.86 5.02
N VAL A 194 3.02 16.24 6.19
CA VAL A 194 1.85 15.41 6.50
C VAL A 194 0.64 16.31 6.71
N VAL A 195 -0.44 16.02 5.99
CA VAL A 195 -1.73 16.71 6.13
C VAL A 195 -2.65 15.85 7.01
N PRO A 196 -3.23 16.41 8.08
CA PRO A 196 -4.20 15.69 8.89
C PRO A 196 -5.41 15.23 8.07
N SER A 197 -5.93 14.05 8.38
CA SER A 197 -7.13 13.54 7.71
C SER A 197 -8.37 14.32 8.14
N ALA A 198 -9.11 14.86 7.18
CA ALA A 198 -10.42 15.48 7.41
C ALA A 198 -11.58 14.46 7.46
N CYS A 199 -11.29 13.16 7.45
CA CYS A 199 -12.30 12.10 7.42
C CYS A 199 -13.03 11.99 8.76
N PRO A 200 -14.37 12.13 8.81
CA PRO A 200 -15.14 12.05 10.07
C PRO A 200 -15.15 10.63 10.67
N ALA A 201 -14.85 9.59 9.89
CA ALA A 201 -14.84 8.20 10.33
C ALA A 201 -13.47 7.72 10.85
N ASN A 202 -12.51 8.62 11.09
CA ASN A 202 -11.11 8.25 11.36
C ASN A 202 -10.84 7.74 12.79
N GLU A 203 -11.77 7.90 13.76
CA GLU A 203 -11.43 7.76 15.19
C GLU A 203 -11.78 6.38 15.80
N HIS A 204 -12.66 5.58 15.20
CA HIS A 204 -13.09 4.30 15.79
C HIS A 204 -13.16 3.19 14.73
N THR A 205 -12.03 2.53 14.47
CA THR A 205 -11.99 1.44 13.51
C THR A 205 -11.54 0.14 14.16
N GLU A 206 -12.07 -1.01 13.69
CA GLU A 206 -11.60 -2.34 14.11
C GLU A 206 -10.09 -2.51 13.93
N ARG A 207 -9.49 -1.76 13.02
CA ARG A 207 -8.04 -1.73 12.84
C ARG A 207 -7.31 -1.15 14.05
N GLU A 208 -7.84 -0.09 14.67
CA GLU A 208 -7.21 0.47 15.88
C GLU A 208 -7.35 -0.49 17.08
N ASN A 209 -8.50 -1.17 17.20
CA ASN A 209 -8.70 -2.22 18.20
C ASN A 209 -7.69 -3.35 18.02
N MET A 210 -7.48 -3.82 16.78
CA MET A 210 -6.50 -4.86 16.48
C MET A 210 -5.06 -4.40 16.78
N LYS A 211 -4.74 -3.15 16.48
CA LYS A 211 -3.43 -2.56 16.77
C LYS A 211 -3.14 -2.53 18.28
N GLN A 212 -4.14 -2.19 19.10
CA GLN A 212 -4.03 -2.20 20.56
C GLN A 212 -3.87 -3.63 21.10
N LEU A 213 -4.66 -4.57 20.58
CA LEU A 213 -4.54 -5.99 20.94
C LEU A 213 -3.13 -6.52 20.65
N LEU A 214 -2.61 -6.28 19.46
CA LEU A 214 -1.27 -6.70 19.08
C LEU A 214 -0.18 -6.05 19.94
N ARG A 215 -0.33 -4.78 20.31
CA ARG A 215 0.58 -4.12 21.26
C ARG A 215 0.58 -4.79 22.63
N THR A 216 -0.60 -5.16 23.14
CA THR A 216 -0.75 -5.84 24.42
C THR A 216 -0.11 -7.23 24.39
N LEU A 217 -0.37 -8.00 23.35
CA LEU A 217 0.22 -9.32 23.19
C LEU A 217 1.76 -9.28 23.05
N GLU A 218 2.27 -8.27 22.37
CA GLU A 218 3.71 -8.11 22.11
C GLU A 218 4.51 -7.74 23.36
N ARG A 219 3.90 -7.09 24.38
CA ARG A 219 4.56 -6.77 25.65
C ARG A 219 5.10 -8.04 26.34
N ASN A 220 4.33 -9.11 26.30
CA ASN A 220 4.69 -10.39 26.93
C ASN A 220 5.30 -11.39 25.95
N ASN A 221 5.37 -11.06 24.68
CA ASN A 221 5.77 -11.97 23.61
C ASN A 221 6.56 -11.23 22.53
N ARG A 222 7.76 -10.78 22.89
CA ARG A 222 8.62 -9.98 21.98
C ARG A 222 8.79 -10.65 20.62
N GLY A 223 8.64 -9.86 19.55
CA GLY A 223 8.76 -10.31 18.16
C GLY A 223 7.53 -11.10 17.66
N LEU A 224 6.38 -10.99 18.33
CA LEU A 224 5.13 -11.62 17.91
C LEU A 224 4.77 -11.25 16.45
N ARG A 225 4.80 -9.97 16.11
CA ARG A 225 4.48 -9.50 14.76
C ARG A 225 5.39 -10.12 13.70
N HIS A 226 6.68 -10.26 13.98
CA HIS A 226 7.63 -10.91 13.06
C HIS A 226 7.34 -12.40 12.89
N ARG A 227 6.89 -13.10 13.97
CA ARG A 227 6.50 -14.51 13.87
C ARG A 227 5.23 -14.70 13.06
N ILE A 228 4.23 -13.81 13.24
CA ILE A 228 3.00 -13.82 12.42
C ILE A 228 3.37 -13.59 10.95
N PHE A 229 4.14 -12.54 10.64
CA PHE A 229 4.59 -12.26 9.29
C PHE A 229 5.39 -13.42 8.68
N GLY A 230 6.32 -14.00 9.44
CA GLY A 230 7.08 -15.18 9.02
C GLY A 230 6.21 -16.42 8.79
N ALA A 231 5.13 -16.59 9.56
CA ALA A 231 4.15 -17.66 9.32
C ALA A 231 3.42 -17.44 8.00
N MET A 232 2.99 -16.22 7.70
CA MET A 232 2.38 -15.87 6.41
C MET A 232 3.33 -16.16 5.23
N GLN A 233 4.61 -15.82 5.35
CA GLN A 233 5.61 -16.09 4.32
C GLN A 233 5.83 -17.59 4.10
N ARG A 234 5.93 -18.38 5.17
CA ARG A 234 6.07 -19.85 5.08
C ARG A 234 4.83 -20.53 4.53
N GLY A 235 3.65 -20.04 4.93
CA GLY A 235 2.36 -20.50 4.44
C GLY A 235 1.98 -19.95 3.05
N ARG A 236 2.80 -19.07 2.48
CA ARG A 236 2.57 -18.42 1.17
C ARG A 236 1.22 -17.73 1.05
N VAL A 237 0.76 -17.14 2.15
CA VAL A 237 -0.53 -16.45 2.20
C VAL A 237 -0.55 -15.30 1.20
N ASP A 238 -1.48 -15.32 0.26
CA ASP A 238 -1.73 -14.27 -0.74
C ASP A 238 -0.46 -13.70 -1.42
N GLY A 239 0.47 -14.58 -1.82
CA GLY A 239 1.68 -14.21 -2.52
C GLY A 239 2.85 -13.74 -1.64
N PHE A 240 2.70 -13.77 -0.30
CA PHE A 240 3.86 -13.63 0.58
C PHE A 240 4.75 -14.86 0.47
N CYS A 241 6.06 -14.66 0.33
CA CYS A 241 7.04 -15.74 0.20
C CYS A 241 8.28 -15.47 1.05
N LEU A 242 9.08 -16.51 1.27
CA LEU A 242 10.39 -16.37 1.91
C LEU A 242 11.37 -15.70 0.93
N PRO A 243 12.31 -14.86 1.43
CA PRO A 243 13.34 -14.24 0.63
C PRO A 243 14.11 -15.25 -0.22
N GLY A 244 14.40 -14.89 -1.47
CA GLY A 244 15.17 -15.75 -2.40
C GLY A 244 14.42 -16.94 -3.02
N ARG A 245 13.18 -17.17 -2.66
CA ARG A 245 12.31 -18.17 -3.31
C ARG A 245 11.35 -17.47 -4.27
N ARG A 246 11.86 -17.07 -5.44
CA ARG A 246 11.02 -16.69 -6.57
C ARG A 246 10.33 -17.94 -7.09
N ASP A 247 9.01 -17.88 -7.16
CA ASP A 247 8.08 -18.74 -7.87
C ASP A 247 8.46 -20.22 -8.09
N ILE A 248 7.97 -21.07 -7.20
CA ILE A 248 7.45 -22.34 -7.68
C ILE A 248 6.01 -22.01 -8.13
N ARG A 249 5.78 -21.86 -9.45
CA ARG A 249 4.44 -21.89 -10.02
C ARG A 249 3.81 -23.20 -9.57
N PHE A 250 2.69 -23.14 -8.84
CA PHE A 250 1.85 -24.31 -8.69
C PHE A 250 1.34 -24.63 -10.10
N PRO A 251 1.39 -25.90 -10.55
CA PRO A 251 0.62 -26.27 -11.72
C PRO A 251 -0.84 -25.89 -11.45
N GLU A 252 -1.48 -25.27 -12.44
CA GLU A 252 -2.92 -25.09 -12.39
C GLU A 252 -3.55 -26.45 -12.17
N PRO A 253 -4.60 -26.57 -11.32
CA PRO A 253 -5.31 -27.84 -11.18
C PRO A 253 -5.73 -28.26 -12.58
N GLU A 254 -5.34 -29.46 -12.97
CA GLU A 254 -5.83 -30.07 -14.20
C GLU A 254 -7.35 -30.05 -14.12
N GLU A 255 -8.01 -29.41 -15.09
CA GLU A 255 -9.44 -29.48 -15.24
C GLU A 255 -9.75 -30.98 -15.45
N GLU A 256 -10.37 -31.62 -14.45
CA GLU A 256 -10.95 -32.93 -14.61
C GLU A 256 -12.03 -32.82 -15.72
N HIS A 257 -11.67 -33.27 -16.91
CA HIS A 257 -12.66 -33.52 -17.93
C HIS A 257 -13.55 -34.65 -17.42
N ASP A 258 -14.71 -34.32 -16.93
CA ASP A 258 -15.80 -35.26 -16.75
C ASP A 258 -16.07 -35.89 -18.11
N GLU A 259 -15.55 -37.12 -18.34
CA GLU A 259 -15.99 -37.97 -19.42
C GLU A 259 -17.47 -38.29 -19.13
N GLU A 260 -18.36 -37.56 -19.78
CA GLU A 260 -19.79 -37.92 -19.83
C GLU A 260 -19.87 -39.31 -20.50
N ASP A 261 -20.10 -40.32 -19.65
CA ASP A 261 -20.63 -41.60 -20.08
C ASP A 261 -21.98 -41.36 -20.75
N THR A 262 -21.99 -41.46 -22.06
CA THR A 262 -23.23 -41.51 -22.84
C THR A 262 -23.70 -42.96 -23.02
N PRO A 263 -24.97 -43.33 -22.83
CA PRO A 263 -25.53 -44.67 -22.73
C PRO A 263 -25.52 -45.45 -24.04
#